data_521aee5ec4915216ead792df18dac9cc
#
_entry.id   521aee5ec4915216ead792df18dac9cc
#
_cell.length_a   1.000
_cell.length_b   1.000
_cell.length_c   1.000
_cell.angle_alpha   90.00
_cell.angle_beta   90.00
_cell.angle_gamma   90.00
#
_symmetry.space_group_name_H-M   'P 1'
#
loop_
_entity.id
_entity.type
_entity.pdbx_description
1 polymer ?
#
loop_
_entity_poly.entity_id
_entity_poly.type
_entity_poly.pdbx_seq_one_letter_code
_entity_poly.pdbx_strand_id
1 'polypeptide(L)'
;MQLILLSGGAAEGLLAHLRQEFQSSTGCAIAGTFGAVGAMREKLLAGAPADLILLTSPLIAELTRSGHVRWGSAVDIGVVHTGLAVRAGDPAPPIGDAQALASALLAADAIHFPDPKLATAGIHFVRGSGSPTR
;
A
#
# COMPACT_ATOMS: atom_id res chain seq x y z
N MET A 1 -8.69 25.58 5.52
CA MET A 1 -8.52 24.44 6.45
C MET A 1 -7.60 23.41 5.81
N GLN A 2 -6.80 22.68 6.58
CA GLN A 2 -5.90 21.64 6.06
C GLN A 2 -6.17 20.35 6.83
N LEU A 3 -6.29 19.24 6.10
CA LEU A 3 -6.42 17.89 6.65
C LEU A 3 -5.07 17.18 6.57
N ILE A 4 -4.68 16.49 7.63
CA ILE A 4 -3.45 15.71 7.72
C ILE A 4 -3.77 14.25 7.40
N LEU A 5 -3.09 13.69 6.40
CA LEU A 5 -3.29 12.32 5.94
C LEU A 5 -2.03 11.46 6.17
N LEU A 6 -2.20 10.29 6.75
CA LEU A 6 -1.22 9.21 6.72
C LEU A 6 -1.68 8.11 5.75
N SER A 7 -0.88 7.77 4.75
CA SER A 7 -1.31 6.91 3.64
C SER A 7 -0.27 5.88 3.24
N GLY A 8 -0.75 4.71 2.84
CA GLY A 8 0.06 3.78 2.04
C GLY A 8 0.48 4.41 0.72
N GLY A 9 1.72 4.13 0.27
CA GLY A 9 2.30 4.73 -0.93
C GLY A 9 1.51 4.46 -2.23
N ALA A 10 0.76 3.36 -2.30
CA ALA A 10 -0.05 3.01 -3.47
C ALA A 10 -1.12 4.06 -3.82
N ALA A 11 -1.56 4.87 -2.85
CA ALA A 11 -2.58 5.90 -3.07
C ALA A 11 -2.01 7.28 -3.41
N GLU A 12 -0.68 7.46 -3.42
CA GLU A 12 -0.05 8.76 -3.64
C GLU A 12 -0.43 9.37 -5.00
N GLY A 13 -0.38 8.58 -6.06
CA GLY A 13 -0.77 9.01 -7.41
C GLY A 13 -2.25 9.40 -7.51
N LEU A 14 -3.14 8.63 -6.88
CA LEU A 14 -4.57 8.95 -6.83
C LEU A 14 -4.82 10.29 -6.13
N LEU A 15 -4.20 10.49 -4.97
CA LEU A 15 -4.35 11.73 -4.19
C LEU A 15 -3.73 12.93 -4.88
N ALA A 16 -2.60 12.77 -5.56
CA ALA A 16 -2.02 13.83 -6.37
C ALA A 16 -2.98 14.30 -7.48
N HIS A 17 -3.72 13.36 -8.08
CA HIS A 17 -4.69 13.66 -9.13
C HIS A 17 -5.95 14.36 -8.59
N LEU A 18 -6.45 13.93 -7.43
CA LEU A 18 -7.70 14.45 -6.85
C LEU A 18 -7.53 15.73 -6.01
N ARG A 19 -6.31 16.06 -5.60
CA ARG A 19 -6.02 17.14 -4.65
C ARG A 19 -6.62 18.50 -5.05
N GLN A 20 -6.47 18.87 -6.31
CA GLN A 20 -6.92 20.18 -6.81
C GLN A 20 -8.46 20.26 -6.81
N GLU A 21 -9.12 19.22 -7.29
CA GLU A 21 -10.58 19.14 -7.34
C GLU A 21 -11.17 19.17 -5.92
N PHE A 22 -10.59 18.37 -5.01
CA PHE A 22 -10.99 18.35 -3.61
C PHE A 22 -10.85 19.73 -2.95
N GLN A 23 -9.72 20.40 -3.16
CA GLN A 23 -9.50 21.73 -2.59
C GLN A 23 -10.47 22.76 -3.17
N SER A 24 -10.75 22.69 -4.47
CA SER A 24 -11.69 23.62 -5.13
C SER A 24 -13.13 23.43 -4.67
N SER A 25 -13.54 22.18 -4.42
CA SER A 25 -14.92 21.84 -4.03
C SER A 25 -15.20 22.04 -2.53
N THR A 26 -14.18 21.83 -1.68
CA THR A 26 -14.36 21.84 -0.22
C THR A 26 -13.70 23.03 0.50
N GLY A 27 -12.80 23.74 -0.14
CA GLY A 27 -11.93 24.74 0.48
C GLY A 27 -10.86 24.15 1.39
N CYS A 28 -10.71 22.82 1.45
CA CYS A 28 -9.75 22.12 2.31
C CYS A 28 -8.56 21.59 1.52
N ALA A 29 -7.36 21.85 1.99
CA ALA A 29 -6.14 21.22 1.45
C ALA A 29 -5.85 19.89 2.17
N ILE A 30 -5.20 18.94 1.50
CA ILE A 30 -4.71 17.70 2.09
C ILE A 30 -3.18 17.72 2.14
N ALA A 31 -2.62 17.60 3.36
CA ALA A 31 -1.20 17.36 3.58
C ALA A 31 -0.99 15.86 3.83
N GLY A 32 -0.44 15.15 2.83
CA GLY A 32 -0.24 13.70 2.89
C GLY A 32 1.20 13.31 3.23
N THR A 33 1.34 12.35 4.14
CA THR A 33 2.57 11.58 4.33
C THR A 33 2.34 10.18 3.78
N PHE A 34 3.22 9.73 2.89
CA PHE A 34 3.10 8.45 2.18
C PHE A 34 4.24 7.50 2.53
N GLY A 35 3.96 6.20 2.52
CA GLY A 35 4.99 5.19 2.77
C GLY A 35 4.43 3.79 2.93
N ALA A 36 5.24 2.89 3.48
CA ALA A 36 4.79 1.55 3.80
C ALA A 36 3.64 1.60 4.84
N VAL A 37 2.58 0.83 4.60
CA VAL A 37 1.37 0.87 5.45
C VAL A 37 1.66 0.58 6.93
N GLY A 38 2.61 -0.34 7.21
CA GLY A 38 3.07 -0.61 8.58
C GLY A 38 3.75 0.59 9.22
N ALA A 39 4.60 1.30 8.49
CA ALA A 39 5.27 2.51 8.99
C ALA A 39 4.27 3.65 9.27
N MET A 40 3.23 3.78 8.44
CA MET A 40 2.17 4.77 8.68
C MET A 40 1.34 4.42 9.91
N ARG A 41 1.04 3.12 10.11
CA ARG A 41 0.42 2.63 11.34
C ARG A 41 1.27 2.96 12.59
N GLU A 42 2.56 2.68 12.54
CA GLU A 42 3.48 2.98 13.65
C GLU A 42 3.53 4.48 13.97
N LYS A 43 3.58 5.33 12.95
CA LYS A 43 3.51 6.79 13.14
C LYS A 43 2.22 7.22 13.85
N LEU A 44 1.07 6.67 13.45
CA LEU A 44 -0.21 6.97 14.11
C LEU A 44 -0.18 6.53 15.58
N LEU A 45 0.29 5.31 15.86
CA LEU A 45 0.37 4.78 17.23
C LEU A 45 1.37 5.54 18.11
N ALA A 46 2.40 6.13 17.50
CA ALA A 46 3.35 7.03 18.17
C ALA A 46 2.78 8.43 18.42
N GLY A 47 1.52 8.68 18.07
CA GLY A 47 0.87 9.97 18.33
C GLY A 47 1.05 11.02 17.23
N ALA A 48 1.49 10.65 16.03
CA ALA A 48 1.52 11.59 14.92
C ALA A 48 0.11 12.09 14.60
N PRO A 49 -0.09 13.40 14.40
CA PRO A 49 -1.40 13.96 14.09
C PRO A 49 -1.88 13.41 12.74
N ALA A 50 -3.15 12.99 12.68
CA ALA A 50 -3.81 12.56 11.47
C ALA A 50 -5.31 12.77 11.58
N ASP A 51 -5.88 13.44 10.58
CA ASP A 51 -7.33 13.58 10.43
C ASP A 51 -7.89 12.41 9.59
N LEU A 52 -7.07 11.91 8.66
CA LEU A 52 -7.41 10.83 7.74
C LEU A 52 -6.28 9.79 7.71
N ILE A 53 -6.65 8.53 7.60
CA ILE A 53 -5.71 7.46 7.33
C ILE A 53 -6.19 6.61 6.15
N LEU A 54 -5.26 6.19 5.29
CA LEU A 54 -5.53 5.38 4.12
C LEU A 54 -4.57 4.20 4.10
N LEU A 55 -5.05 3.08 4.63
CA LEU A 55 -4.29 1.85 4.83
C LEU A 55 -5.08 0.65 4.28
N THR A 56 -4.54 -0.54 4.42
CA THR A 56 -5.26 -1.77 4.04
C THR A 56 -6.43 -2.04 4.98
N SER A 57 -7.51 -2.65 4.45
CA SER A 57 -8.72 -2.97 5.25
C SER A 57 -8.41 -3.71 6.56
N PRO A 58 -7.49 -4.71 6.62
CA PRO A 58 -7.15 -5.35 7.89
C PRO A 58 -6.55 -4.39 8.93
N LEU A 59 -5.69 -3.45 8.50
CA LEU A 59 -5.10 -2.46 9.41
C LEU A 59 -6.14 -1.44 9.89
N ILE A 60 -7.03 -1.00 9.02
CA ILE A 60 -8.15 -0.11 9.41
C ILE A 60 -9.04 -0.81 10.44
N ALA A 61 -9.38 -2.09 10.23
CA ALA A 61 -10.17 -2.85 11.19
C ALA A 61 -9.47 -3.02 12.55
N GLU A 62 -8.16 -3.25 12.56
CA GLU A 62 -7.35 -3.30 13.78
C GLU A 62 -7.37 -1.97 14.53
N LEU A 63 -7.09 -0.86 13.83
CA LEU A 63 -7.05 0.48 14.40
C LEU A 63 -8.43 0.95 14.89
N THR A 64 -9.50 0.50 14.24
CA THR A 64 -10.87 0.75 14.70
C THR A 64 -11.15 0.02 16.02
N ARG A 65 -10.77 -1.25 16.12
CA ARG A 65 -10.93 -2.03 17.36
C ARG A 65 -10.11 -1.48 18.53
N SER A 66 -8.94 -0.93 18.25
CA SER A 66 -8.09 -0.29 19.27
C SER A 66 -8.44 1.18 19.57
N GLY A 67 -9.48 1.73 18.95
CA GLY A 67 -9.98 3.07 19.22
C GLY A 67 -9.20 4.21 18.54
N HIS A 68 -8.26 3.91 17.65
CA HIS A 68 -7.50 4.92 16.89
C HIS A 68 -8.23 5.41 15.63
N VAL A 69 -9.22 4.65 15.17
CA VAL A 69 -10.10 5.03 14.05
C VAL A 69 -11.52 5.07 14.57
N ARG A 70 -12.25 6.13 14.22
CA ARG A 70 -13.64 6.30 14.59
C ARG A 70 -14.48 5.15 14.04
N TRP A 71 -15.28 4.52 14.89
CA TRP A 71 -16.22 3.48 14.48
C TRP A 71 -17.18 4.01 13.40
N GLY A 72 -17.41 3.21 12.37
CA GLY A 72 -18.33 3.54 11.27
C GLY A 72 -17.80 4.56 10.26
N SER A 73 -16.53 5.03 10.38
CA SER A 73 -15.94 5.98 9.44
C SER A 73 -15.12 5.32 8.32
N ALA A 74 -14.89 4.01 8.38
CA ALA A 74 -14.11 3.30 7.37
C ALA A 74 -14.90 3.13 6.07
N VAL A 75 -14.28 3.45 4.94
CA VAL A 75 -14.83 3.30 3.59
C VAL A 75 -13.77 2.66 2.70
N ASP A 76 -14.14 1.64 1.94
CA ASP A 76 -13.27 1.05 0.93
C ASP A 76 -13.20 1.97 -0.30
N ILE A 77 -11.99 2.28 -0.74
CA ILE A 77 -11.75 3.19 -1.88
C ILE A 77 -11.26 2.45 -3.13
N GLY A 78 -10.85 1.20 -3.03
CA GLY A 78 -10.39 0.42 -4.16
C GLY A 78 -9.55 -0.80 -3.77
N VAL A 79 -9.07 -1.49 -4.79
CA VAL A 79 -8.22 -2.68 -4.68
C VAL A 79 -6.87 -2.39 -5.36
N VAL A 80 -5.79 -2.82 -4.73
CA VAL A 80 -4.43 -2.72 -5.29
C VAL A 80 -3.94 -4.12 -5.64
N HIS A 81 -3.51 -4.30 -6.88
CA HIS A 81 -2.91 -5.55 -7.36
C HIS A 81 -1.38 -5.46 -7.29
N THR A 82 -0.75 -6.57 -6.88
CA THR A 82 0.71 -6.71 -6.99
C THR A 82 1.06 -7.06 -8.43
N GLY A 83 1.96 -6.29 -9.02
CA GLY A 83 2.47 -6.52 -10.37
C GLY A 83 3.96 -6.87 -10.37
N LEU A 84 4.43 -7.43 -11.48
CA LEU A 84 5.83 -7.63 -11.76
C LEU A 84 6.27 -6.63 -12.82
N ALA A 85 7.39 -5.96 -12.57
CA ALA A 85 8.01 -5.02 -13.49
C ALA A 85 9.42 -5.49 -13.86
N VAL A 86 9.82 -5.27 -15.09
CA VAL A 86 11.18 -5.46 -15.59
C VAL A 86 11.78 -4.12 -16.02
N ARG A 87 13.08 -4.06 -16.29
CA ARG A 87 13.70 -2.83 -16.81
C ARG A 87 13.10 -2.46 -18.16
N ALA A 88 13.08 -1.18 -18.45
CA ALA A 88 12.65 -0.70 -19.75
C ALA A 88 13.54 -1.29 -20.85
N GLY A 89 12.92 -1.95 -21.84
CA GLY A 89 13.59 -2.63 -22.92
C GLY A 89 13.80 -4.14 -22.71
N ASP A 90 13.68 -4.65 -21.49
CA ASP A 90 13.72 -6.09 -21.25
C ASP A 90 12.38 -6.75 -21.61
N PRO A 91 12.38 -7.98 -22.13
CA PRO A 91 11.15 -8.70 -22.45
C PRO A 91 10.37 -9.01 -21.16
N ALA A 92 9.06 -8.79 -21.18
CA ALA A 92 8.20 -9.20 -20.07
C ALA A 92 8.20 -10.73 -19.94
N PRO A 93 8.53 -11.29 -18.76
CA PRO A 93 8.50 -12.73 -18.57
C PRO A 93 7.06 -13.25 -18.54
N PRO A 94 6.83 -14.50 -18.98
CA PRO A 94 5.52 -15.13 -18.84
C PRO A 94 5.21 -15.35 -17.35
N ILE A 95 4.08 -14.81 -16.88
CA ILE A 95 3.63 -14.94 -15.49
C ILE A 95 2.13 -15.31 -15.41
N GLY A 96 1.62 -16.00 -16.43
CA GLY A 96 0.21 -16.34 -16.53
C GLY A 96 -0.30 -17.35 -15.49
N ASP A 97 0.62 -18.09 -14.86
CA ASP A 97 0.34 -19.04 -13.80
C ASP A 97 1.47 -19.08 -12.76
N ALA A 98 1.25 -19.80 -11.65
CA ALA A 98 2.20 -19.89 -10.56
C ALA A 98 3.55 -20.54 -10.97
N GLN A 99 3.52 -21.51 -11.88
CA GLN A 99 4.74 -22.20 -12.35
C GLN A 99 5.56 -21.28 -13.26
N ALA A 100 4.92 -20.57 -14.16
CA ALA A 100 5.56 -19.58 -15.02
C ALA A 100 6.20 -18.46 -14.19
N LEU A 101 5.48 -17.94 -13.18
CA LEU A 101 6.01 -16.95 -12.24
C LEU A 101 7.23 -17.51 -11.48
N ALA A 102 7.16 -18.72 -10.94
CA ALA A 102 8.28 -19.33 -10.23
C ALA A 102 9.50 -19.49 -11.14
N SER A 103 9.30 -19.93 -12.38
CA SER A 103 10.38 -20.05 -13.37
C SER A 103 11.01 -18.71 -13.70
N ALA A 104 10.20 -17.67 -13.87
CA ALA A 104 10.68 -16.32 -14.14
C ALA A 104 11.49 -15.75 -12.96
N LEU A 105 11.06 -15.98 -11.73
CA LEU A 105 11.78 -15.55 -10.53
C LEU A 105 13.11 -16.30 -10.36
N LEU A 106 13.13 -17.60 -10.63
CA LEU A 106 14.36 -18.41 -10.56
C LEU A 106 15.38 -18.06 -11.64
N ALA A 107 14.94 -17.58 -12.80
CA ALA A 107 15.80 -17.16 -13.91
C ALA A 107 16.31 -15.71 -13.77
N ALA A 108 15.82 -14.95 -12.82
CA ALA A 108 16.22 -13.56 -12.63
C ALA A 108 17.58 -13.45 -11.91
N ASP A 109 18.46 -12.58 -12.39
CA ASP A 109 19.75 -12.28 -11.75
C ASP A 109 19.57 -11.60 -10.39
N ALA A 110 18.50 -10.78 -10.24
CA ALA A 110 18.16 -10.12 -9.00
C ALA A 110 16.65 -9.87 -8.92
N ILE A 111 16.11 -9.99 -7.73
CA ILE A 111 14.70 -9.72 -7.42
C ILE A 111 14.64 -8.57 -6.42
N HIS A 112 13.93 -7.49 -6.79
CA HIS A 112 13.68 -6.36 -5.93
C HIS A 112 12.21 -6.35 -5.52
N PHE A 113 11.94 -6.26 -4.23
CA PHE A 113 10.58 -6.18 -3.69
C PHE A 113 10.54 -5.26 -2.47
N PRO A 114 9.36 -4.73 -2.09
CA PRO A 114 9.20 -3.86 -0.94
C PRO A 114 9.55 -4.56 0.38
N ASP A 115 9.84 -3.77 1.43
CA ASP A 115 10.19 -4.27 2.76
C ASP A 115 9.23 -5.39 3.23
N PRO A 116 9.74 -6.60 3.56
CA PRO A 116 8.90 -7.74 3.92
C PRO A 116 8.31 -7.67 5.34
N LYS A 117 8.64 -6.64 6.11
CA LYS A 117 8.10 -6.42 7.47
C LYS A 117 7.08 -5.28 7.51
N LEU A 118 7.29 -4.24 6.72
CA LEU A 118 6.52 -3.00 6.80
C LEU A 118 5.60 -2.78 5.59
N ALA A 119 5.90 -3.36 4.43
CA ALA A 119 5.12 -3.19 3.22
C ALA A 119 4.25 -4.43 2.96
N THR A 120 2.94 -4.23 2.76
CA THR A 120 1.99 -5.33 2.50
C THR A 120 2.39 -6.17 1.29
N ALA A 121 2.84 -5.55 0.20
CA ALA A 121 3.30 -6.26 -0.99
C ALA A 121 4.54 -7.12 -0.71
N GLY A 122 5.51 -6.61 0.07
CA GLY A 122 6.68 -7.38 0.50
C GLY A 122 6.34 -8.56 1.40
N ILE A 123 5.45 -8.34 2.38
CA ILE A 123 4.94 -9.40 3.26
C ILE A 123 4.23 -10.49 2.44
N HIS A 124 3.39 -10.09 1.49
CA HIS A 124 2.66 -11.03 0.63
C HIS A 124 3.61 -11.82 -0.27
N PHE A 125 4.58 -11.16 -0.89
CA PHE A 125 5.58 -11.80 -1.76
C PHE A 125 6.38 -12.88 -1.02
N VAL A 126 6.93 -12.56 0.15
CA VAL A 126 7.72 -13.53 0.94
C VAL A 126 6.87 -14.70 1.42
N ARG A 127 5.61 -14.49 1.79
CA ARG A 127 4.71 -15.59 2.19
C ARG A 127 4.35 -16.49 1.01
N GLY A 128 4.12 -15.92 -0.17
CA GLY A 128 3.81 -16.66 -1.39
C GLY A 128 5.00 -17.43 -1.95
N SER A 129 6.22 -16.91 -1.83
CA SER A 129 7.45 -17.57 -2.28
C SER A 129 8.00 -18.61 -1.31
N GLY A 130 7.52 -18.63 -0.06
CA GLY A 130 8.02 -19.48 1.03
C GLY A 130 7.20 -20.73 1.33
N SER A 131 6.18 -21.08 0.56
CA SER A 131 5.49 -22.37 0.68
C SER A 131 6.01 -23.37 -0.35
N PRO A 132 6.96 -24.25 0.00
CA PRO A 132 7.16 -25.44 -0.80
C PRO A 132 5.89 -26.28 -0.65
N THR A 133 5.11 -26.37 -1.69
CA THR A 133 4.10 -27.44 -1.82
C THR A 133 4.84 -28.78 -1.70
N ARG A 134 4.61 -29.48 -0.60
CA ARG A 134 4.83 -30.92 -0.51
C ARG A 134 3.82 -31.64 -1.38
#